data_a61b44c62640ab40db7c50d34e34800e
#
_entry.id   a61b44c62640ab40db7c50d34e34800e
#
_cell.length_a   1.000
_cell.length_b   1.000
_cell.length_c   1.000
_cell.angle_alpha   90.00
_cell.angle_beta   90.00
_cell.angle_gamma   90.00
#
_symmetry.space_group_name_H-M   'P 1'
#
loop_
_entity.id
_entity.type
_entity.pdbx_description
1 polymer ?
#
loop_
_entity_poly.entity_id
_entity_poly.type
_entity_poly.pdbx_seq_one_letter_code
_entity_poly.pdbx_strand_id
1 'polypeptide(L)'
;PSNYSTKLTLYYTNIKLLNLQIPVILILQWNIDIRPCEFTNFCLIFNSIRMSFTRSTKYEHFMQFLTKEELNLLDIVKLKTEEYDEIKNQFSEDKLKHLFNCLDMAREIILNNKSGSNILSYILYAMNNQIIKKQIPKKKNSYQPNPKLSNLFLKNESIPFDEMPFCSNPAGHIPKLNVLFECISLNNREYELLARKIQYNSEVNGSLYTSLEDFKEDNIEVLIEKYNTALYNGHKKNRSIKKLHDKFLFINEYQDTLIEIIQLLNNFTKSGLDHYKENINEWLKECNQLDCKEKKDYLSNLFCNSKLALIYGAAGTGKTTLIEHISSFFHDKNKLYLANTNTAVNNLRQRLDIQNSSFSTVASYIANKNNISKKFDIVFIDECSTISNKDIFSVLDDIKLKCEILICVGDIYQIESIRFGNWFLFAQKFFSDIQLELKHIYRTKSEKLQLLWERVRTLDESMLEAIEKNNSSENIQNFNFSRSVNDEIILCLNYGGIYGVNNINKFLQENNPH
;
A
#
# COMPACT_ATOMS: atom_id res chain seq x y z
N PRO A 1 23.38 1.10 19.75
CA PRO A 1 23.51 0.91 18.32
C PRO A 1 24.79 0.20 17.96
N SER A 2 24.82 -1.11 18.18
CA SER A 2 25.97 -1.95 17.90
C SER A 2 26.28 -2.13 16.40
N ASN A 3 25.42 -1.61 15.51
CA ASN A 3 25.52 -1.83 14.07
C ASN A 3 25.89 -0.58 13.25
N TYR A 4 26.21 0.52 13.93
CA TYR A 4 26.60 1.77 13.27
C TYR A 4 27.89 2.30 13.86
N SER A 5 28.81 2.72 13.02
CA SER A 5 29.92 3.60 13.38
C SER A 5 29.42 5.04 13.33
N THR A 6 29.36 5.68 14.45
CA THR A 6 28.93 7.09 14.51
C THR A 6 30.12 7.92 14.98
N LYS A 7 30.53 8.88 14.16
CA LYS A 7 31.50 9.91 14.54
C LYS A 7 30.76 11.19 14.90
N LEU A 8 31.05 11.71 16.08
CA LEU A 8 30.46 12.96 16.58
C LEU A 8 31.57 14.01 16.67
N THR A 9 31.36 15.17 16.06
CA THR A 9 32.16 16.36 16.32
C THR A 9 31.39 17.18 17.37
N LEU A 10 31.97 17.28 18.55
CA LEU A 10 31.36 17.94 19.70
C LEU A 10 32.04 19.29 19.95
N TYR A 11 31.24 20.30 20.27
CA TYR A 11 31.70 21.59 20.69
C TYR A 11 31.13 21.92 22.07
N TYR A 12 31.97 22.15 23.03
CA TYR A 12 31.60 22.50 24.39
C TYR A 12 31.51 24.02 24.51
N THR A 13 30.36 24.55 24.92
CA THR A 13 30.15 25.98 25.08
C THR A 13 29.17 26.24 26.22
N ASN A 14 29.12 27.51 26.67
CA ASN A 14 28.13 27.94 27.63
C ASN A 14 27.09 28.80 26.93
N ILE A 15 25.82 28.53 27.15
CA ILE A 15 24.73 29.42 26.76
C ILE A 15 24.24 30.22 27.97
N LYS A 16 23.96 31.50 27.74
CA LYS A 16 23.36 32.35 28.77
C LYS A 16 21.84 32.29 28.61
N LEU A 17 21.17 31.71 29.60
CA LEU A 17 19.71 31.68 29.68
C LEU A 17 19.29 32.47 30.93
N LEU A 18 18.59 33.56 30.74
CA LEU A 18 18.32 34.55 31.80
C LEU A 18 19.65 35.02 32.43
N ASN A 19 19.87 34.84 33.70
CA ASN A 19 21.13 35.21 34.39
C ASN A 19 22.04 34.00 34.69
N LEU A 20 21.73 32.83 34.17
CA LEU A 20 22.50 31.60 34.38
C LEU A 20 23.35 31.25 33.15
N GLN A 21 24.59 30.86 33.39
CA GLN A 21 25.44 30.24 32.36
C GLN A 21 25.26 28.73 32.47
N ILE A 22 24.73 28.13 31.41
CA ILE A 22 24.48 26.69 31.33
C ILE A 22 25.49 26.08 30.39
N PRO A 23 26.35 25.15 30.85
CA PRO A 23 27.24 24.44 29.95
C PRO A 23 26.43 23.50 29.05
N VAL A 24 26.67 23.57 27.74
CA VAL A 24 26.00 22.75 26.75
C VAL A 24 27.03 22.11 25.81
N ILE A 25 26.70 20.93 25.31
CA ILE A 25 27.48 20.24 24.29
C ILE A 25 26.71 20.36 22.97
N LEU A 26 27.26 21.08 22.03
CA LEU A 26 26.70 21.19 20.69
C LEU A 26 27.28 20.05 19.84
N ILE A 27 26.41 19.29 19.22
CA ILE A 27 26.80 18.32 18.19
C ILE A 27 26.86 19.10 16.87
N LEU A 28 28.09 19.42 16.43
CA LEU A 28 28.30 20.16 15.19
C LEU A 28 28.04 19.27 13.96
N GLN A 29 28.51 18.01 14.05
CA GLN A 29 28.40 17.06 12.97
C GLN A 29 28.37 15.64 13.54
N TRP A 30 27.57 14.77 12.93
CA TRP A 30 27.66 13.33 13.13
C TRP A 30 27.52 12.61 11.81
N ASN A 31 28.36 11.60 11.61
CA ASN A 31 28.37 10.78 10.42
C ASN A 31 27.98 9.36 10.80
N ILE A 32 27.18 8.72 9.96
CA ILE A 32 26.82 7.31 10.11
C ILE A 32 27.27 6.56 8.89
N ASP A 33 28.01 5.47 9.12
CA ASP A 33 28.50 4.60 8.06
C ASP A 33 27.36 3.88 7.33
N ILE A 34 27.57 3.55 6.06
CA ILE A 34 26.70 2.64 5.31
C ILE A 34 26.67 1.29 6.04
N ARG A 35 25.51 0.72 6.26
CA ARG A 35 25.39 -0.56 6.96
C ARG A 35 25.85 -1.72 6.09
N PRO A 36 26.50 -2.76 6.67
CA PRO A 36 26.87 -3.96 5.92
C PRO A 36 25.70 -4.64 5.19
N CYS A 37 24.48 -4.60 5.79
CA CYS A 37 23.30 -5.15 5.15
C CYS A 37 22.85 -4.39 3.89
N GLU A 38 23.20 -3.11 3.77
CA GLU A 38 22.92 -2.32 2.56
C GLU A 38 23.80 -2.77 1.40
N PHE A 39 25.07 -3.08 1.65
CA PHE A 39 25.93 -3.71 0.65
C PHE A 39 25.43 -5.09 0.23
N THR A 40 24.96 -5.90 1.20
CA THR A 40 24.32 -7.19 0.87
C THR A 40 23.15 -6.99 -0.08
N ASN A 41 22.28 -6.04 0.20
CA ASN A 41 21.09 -5.75 -0.61
C ASN A 41 21.45 -5.20 -1.99
N PHE A 42 22.44 -4.30 -2.07
CA PHE A 42 22.90 -3.77 -3.34
C PHE A 42 23.47 -4.88 -4.24
N CYS A 43 24.30 -5.74 -3.67
CA CYS A 43 24.88 -6.85 -4.43
C CYS A 43 23.83 -7.86 -4.91
N LEU A 44 22.69 -8.00 -4.22
CA LEU A 44 21.58 -8.83 -4.66
C LEU A 44 20.92 -8.33 -5.96
N ILE A 45 21.11 -7.06 -6.34
CA ILE A 45 20.64 -6.55 -7.63
C ILE A 45 21.35 -7.29 -8.78
N PHE A 46 22.65 -7.54 -8.65
CA PHE A 46 23.47 -8.13 -9.70
C PHE A 46 23.67 -9.65 -9.57
N ASN A 47 23.47 -10.21 -8.38
CA ASN A 47 23.70 -11.60 -8.08
C ASN A 47 22.56 -12.22 -7.29
N SER A 48 22.09 -13.39 -7.72
CA SER A 48 21.08 -14.17 -6.99
C SER A 48 21.63 -14.79 -5.70
N ILE A 49 22.95 -14.88 -5.55
CA ILE A 49 23.59 -15.45 -4.36
C ILE A 49 23.77 -14.36 -3.30
N ARG A 50 23.14 -14.54 -2.16
CA ARG A 50 23.25 -13.63 -1.02
C ARG A 50 24.60 -13.75 -0.35
N MET A 51 25.47 -12.77 -0.55
CA MET A 51 26.68 -12.60 0.26
C MET A 51 26.39 -11.72 1.48
N SER A 52 26.63 -12.27 2.68
CA SER A 52 26.45 -11.50 3.91
C SER A 52 27.71 -10.68 4.19
N PHE A 53 27.61 -9.37 4.09
CA PHE A 53 28.67 -8.47 4.53
C PHE A 53 28.65 -8.37 6.05
N THR A 54 29.85 -8.31 6.63
CA THR A 54 30.07 -8.13 8.06
C THR A 54 31.03 -6.97 8.26
N ARG A 55 31.01 -6.39 9.45
CA ARG A 55 32.01 -5.41 9.86
C ARG A 55 33.38 -6.09 9.92
N SER A 56 34.32 -5.60 9.12
CA SER A 56 35.70 -6.03 9.11
C SER A 56 36.60 -4.78 9.15
N THR A 57 37.88 -4.96 9.47
CA THR A 57 38.83 -3.85 9.44
C THR A 57 38.87 -3.15 8.08
N LYS A 58 38.80 -3.92 6.99
CA LYS A 58 38.74 -3.35 5.62
C LYS A 58 37.48 -2.55 5.37
N TYR A 59 36.33 -3.04 5.83
CA TYR A 59 35.08 -2.28 5.77
C TYR A 59 35.22 -0.95 6.54
N GLU A 60 35.78 -0.97 7.72
CA GLU A 60 35.95 0.24 8.53
C GLU A 60 36.91 1.23 7.86
N HIS A 61 38.02 0.76 7.26
CA HIS A 61 38.92 1.61 6.50
C HIS A 61 38.24 2.23 5.29
N PHE A 62 37.41 1.47 4.56
CA PHE A 62 36.63 1.99 3.45
C PHE A 62 35.61 3.06 3.89
N MET A 63 34.95 2.84 5.02
CA MET A 63 34.04 3.85 5.59
C MET A 63 34.78 5.12 6.01
N GLN A 64 35.97 4.97 6.59
CA GLN A 64 36.82 6.11 6.96
C GLN A 64 37.26 6.90 5.73
N PHE A 65 37.63 6.20 4.66
CA PHE A 65 38.00 6.81 3.39
C PHE A 65 36.84 7.63 2.82
N LEU A 66 35.64 7.02 2.69
CA LEU A 66 34.45 7.72 2.19
C LEU A 66 34.12 8.99 3.00
N THR A 67 34.28 8.91 4.32
CA THR A 67 34.02 10.06 5.20
C THR A 67 35.08 11.13 5.07
N LYS A 68 36.36 10.76 4.94
CA LYS A 68 37.49 11.69 4.85
C LYS A 68 37.50 12.47 3.54
N GLU A 69 37.22 11.75 2.44
CA GLU A 69 37.22 12.33 1.09
C GLU A 69 35.85 12.94 0.73
N GLU A 70 34.86 12.87 1.64
CA GLU A 70 33.48 13.34 1.44
C GLU A 70 32.79 12.76 0.20
N LEU A 71 33.15 11.52 -0.17
CA LEU A 71 32.61 10.81 -1.33
C LEU A 71 31.46 9.88 -0.94
N ASN A 72 30.45 9.81 -1.80
CA ASN A 72 29.45 8.76 -1.78
C ASN A 72 29.75 7.70 -2.86
N LEU A 73 29.02 6.58 -2.85
CA LEU A 73 29.28 5.49 -3.81
C LEU A 73 28.98 5.91 -5.26
N LEU A 74 28.03 6.82 -5.48
CA LEU A 74 27.75 7.35 -6.82
C LEU A 74 28.91 8.20 -7.33
N ASP A 75 29.53 9.00 -6.44
CA ASP A 75 30.70 9.80 -6.82
C ASP A 75 31.83 8.88 -7.25
N ILE A 76 32.14 7.81 -6.48
CA ILE A 76 33.15 6.81 -6.83
C ILE A 76 32.89 6.20 -8.21
N VAL A 77 31.64 5.76 -8.45
CA VAL A 77 31.24 5.13 -9.72
C VAL A 77 31.40 6.09 -10.90
N LYS A 78 31.32 7.41 -10.70
CA LYS A 78 31.46 8.44 -11.72
C LYS A 78 32.88 8.97 -11.91
N LEU A 79 33.83 8.58 -11.06
CA LEU A 79 35.25 8.97 -11.22
C LEU A 79 35.80 8.55 -12.58
N LYS A 80 36.91 9.17 -13.00
CA LYS A 80 37.66 8.69 -14.14
C LYS A 80 38.17 7.27 -13.88
N THR A 81 38.42 6.52 -14.95
CA THR A 81 38.78 5.10 -14.84
C THR A 81 40.04 4.89 -13.98
N GLU A 82 41.04 5.72 -14.14
CA GLU A 82 42.28 5.64 -13.39
C GLU A 82 42.07 5.81 -11.88
N GLU A 83 41.32 6.86 -11.49
CA GLU A 83 40.99 7.16 -10.10
C GLU A 83 40.12 6.07 -9.47
N TYR A 84 39.14 5.56 -10.24
CA TYR A 84 38.30 4.46 -9.80
C TYR A 84 39.10 3.18 -9.55
N ASP A 85 40.01 2.84 -10.47
CA ASP A 85 40.83 1.64 -10.36
C ASP A 85 41.83 1.73 -9.19
N GLU A 86 42.34 2.90 -8.87
CA GLU A 86 43.15 3.12 -7.68
C GLU A 86 42.37 2.80 -6.40
N ILE A 87 41.17 3.35 -6.25
CA ILE A 87 40.29 3.08 -5.09
C ILE A 87 39.94 1.60 -5.04
N LYS A 88 39.56 1.01 -6.17
CA LYS A 88 39.23 -0.41 -6.26
C LYS A 88 40.41 -1.28 -5.82
N ASN A 89 41.63 -1.01 -6.30
CA ASN A 89 42.84 -1.77 -5.93
C ASN A 89 43.17 -1.63 -4.44
N GLN A 90 42.89 -0.46 -3.85
CA GLN A 90 43.13 -0.22 -2.43
C GLN A 90 42.17 -0.99 -1.52
N PHE A 91 40.91 -1.16 -1.90
CA PHE A 91 39.87 -1.68 -1.03
C PHE A 91 39.27 -3.02 -1.49
N SER A 92 39.54 -3.50 -2.71
CA SER A 92 38.96 -4.72 -3.28
C SER A 92 39.58 -5.99 -2.73
N GLU A 93 39.50 -6.17 -1.41
CA GLU A 93 39.91 -7.38 -0.73
C GLU A 93 38.74 -8.05 -0.03
N ASP A 94 38.84 -9.34 0.25
CA ASP A 94 37.82 -10.15 0.92
C ASP A 94 36.39 -9.96 0.34
N LYS A 95 35.46 -9.65 1.21
CA LYS A 95 34.05 -9.42 0.83
C LYS A 95 33.83 -8.14 0.03
N LEU A 96 34.69 -7.10 0.22
CA LEU A 96 34.62 -5.88 -0.56
C LEU A 96 34.93 -6.11 -2.04
N LYS A 97 35.73 -7.11 -2.39
CA LYS A 97 35.92 -7.52 -3.79
C LYS A 97 34.59 -7.79 -4.50
N HIS A 98 33.67 -8.46 -3.80
CA HIS A 98 32.35 -8.71 -4.36
C HIS A 98 31.52 -7.42 -4.54
N LEU A 99 31.61 -6.48 -3.59
CA LEU A 99 30.99 -5.16 -3.74
C LEU A 99 31.54 -4.42 -4.95
N PHE A 100 32.89 -4.36 -5.11
CA PHE A 100 33.50 -3.68 -6.26
C PHE A 100 33.13 -4.34 -7.60
N ASN A 101 33.01 -5.67 -7.67
CA ASN A 101 32.48 -6.32 -8.88
C ASN A 101 31.05 -5.86 -9.22
N CYS A 102 30.21 -5.68 -8.22
CA CYS A 102 28.86 -5.13 -8.43
C CYS A 102 28.88 -3.63 -8.78
N LEU A 103 29.83 -2.88 -8.23
CA LEU A 103 30.03 -1.47 -8.59
C LEU A 103 30.56 -1.33 -10.02
N ASP A 104 31.41 -2.25 -10.52
CA ASP A 104 31.84 -2.28 -11.93
C ASP A 104 30.64 -2.43 -12.87
N MET A 105 29.73 -3.36 -12.56
CA MET A 105 28.51 -3.58 -13.33
C MET A 105 27.60 -2.34 -13.29
N ALA A 106 27.43 -1.75 -12.12
CA ALA A 106 26.66 -0.53 -11.97
C ALA A 106 27.29 0.65 -12.74
N ARG A 107 28.63 0.78 -12.69
CA ARG A 107 29.40 1.78 -13.41
C ARG A 107 29.16 1.69 -14.91
N GLU A 108 29.25 0.50 -15.48
CA GLU A 108 28.97 0.27 -16.90
C GLU A 108 27.57 0.75 -17.30
N ILE A 109 26.56 0.45 -16.48
CA ILE A 109 25.18 0.85 -16.73
C ILE A 109 25.02 2.38 -16.63
N ILE A 110 25.60 2.99 -15.59
CA ILE A 110 25.46 4.43 -15.31
C ILE A 110 26.19 5.27 -16.35
N LEU A 111 27.45 4.94 -16.66
CA LEU A 111 28.26 5.72 -17.60
C LEU A 111 27.74 5.64 -19.03
N ASN A 112 27.17 4.51 -19.42
CA ASN A 112 26.58 4.31 -20.74
C ASN A 112 25.10 4.71 -20.83
N ASN A 113 24.54 5.31 -19.78
CA ASN A 113 23.12 5.72 -19.71
C ASN A 113 22.14 4.60 -20.13
N LYS A 114 22.45 3.35 -19.79
CA LYS A 114 21.58 2.21 -20.05
C LYS A 114 20.28 2.32 -19.24
N SER A 115 19.28 1.55 -19.62
CA SER A 115 18.03 1.44 -18.85
C SER A 115 18.30 1.12 -17.38
N GLY A 116 17.62 1.80 -16.46
CA GLY A 116 17.81 1.66 -15.02
C GLY A 116 18.97 2.46 -14.42
N SER A 117 19.75 3.20 -15.21
CA SER A 117 20.88 4.02 -14.73
C SER A 117 20.47 5.05 -13.67
N ASN A 118 19.30 5.65 -13.80
CA ASN A 118 18.72 6.58 -12.85
C ASN A 118 18.40 5.93 -11.50
N ILE A 119 17.85 4.71 -11.50
CA ILE A 119 17.55 3.96 -10.28
C ILE A 119 18.84 3.55 -9.56
N LEU A 120 19.83 3.03 -10.29
CA LEU A 120 21.13 2.68 -9.71
C LEU A 120 21.85 3.91 -9.15
N SER A 121 21.83 5.03 -9.87
CA SER A 121 22.38 6.30 -9.40
C SER A 121 21.71 6.76 -8.11
N TYR A 122 20.37 6.67 -8.04
CA TYR A 122 19.63 7.00 -6.82
C TYR A 122 19.99 6.10 -5.64
N ILE A 123 20.11 4.79 -5.85
CA ILE A 123 20.47 3.83 -4.80
C ILE A 123 21.89 4.12 -4.27
N LEU A 124 22.85 4.31 -5.15
CA LEU A 124 24.24 4.59 -4.77
C LEU A 124 24.39 5.94 -4.06
N TYR A 125 23.61 6.95 -4.48
CA TYR A 125 23.57 8.25 -3.81
C TYR A 125 22.91 8.15 -2.43
N ALA A 126 21.81 7.43 -2.31
CA ALA A 126 21.07 7.29 -1.06
C ALA A 126 21.80 6.42 -0.02
N MET A 127 22.59 5.45 -0.49
CA MET A 127 23.46 4.58 0.31
C MET A 127 24.82 5.25 0.53
N ASN A 128 24.85 6.22 1.43
CA ASN A 128 26.07 7.00 1.72
C ASN A 128 26.30 7.18 3.22
N ASN A 129 27.50 7.62 3.57
CA ASN A 129 27.84 8.06 4.92
C ASN A 129 27.27 9.44 5.17
N GLN A 130 26.06 9.52 5.71
CA GLN A 130 25.34 10.79 5.83
C GLN A 130 25.58 11.51 7.14
N ILE A 131 25.57 12.83 7.02
CA ILE A 131 25.41 13.74 8.16
C ILE A 131 23.93 13.74 8.57
N ILE A 132 23.65 13.23 9.75
CA ILE A 132 22.29 13.20 10.28
C ILE A 132 22.08 14.39 11.20
N LYS A 133 21.10 15.24 10.83
CA LYS A 133 20.74 16.45 11.60
C LYS A 133 19.62 16.24 12.61
N LYS A 134 18.95 15.08 12.61
CA LYS A 134 17.82 14.80 13.51
C LYS A 134 18.05 13.53 14.31
N GLN A 135 17.95 13.62 15.61
CA GLN A 135 17.89 12.49 16.51
C GLN A 135 16.53 11.79 16.37
N ILE A 136 16.53 10.48 16.18
CA ILE A 136 15.33 9.69 16.07
C ILE A 136 15.29 8.73 17.25
N PRO A 137 14.26 8.80 18.12
CA PRO A 137 14.17 7.94 19.27
C PRO A 137 14.06 6.47 18.84
N LYS A 138 14.82 5.59 19.51
CA LYS A 138 14.66 4.16 19.36
C LYS A 138 13.29 3.73 19.89
N LYS A 139 12.54 2.95 19.13
CA LYS A 139 11.46 2.15 19.73
C LYS A 139 12.12 1.08 20.62
N LYS A 140 11.77 1.07 21.90
CA LYS A 140 12.16 -0.02 22.83
C LYS A 140 11.69 -1.35 22.21
N ASN A 141 12.58 -2.32 22.10
CA ASN A 141 12.34 -3.70 21.65
C ASN A 141 12.30 -4.00 20.15
N SER A 142 12.86 -3.15 19.29
CA SER A 142 13.02 -3.52 17.88
C SER A 142 14.48 -3.85 17.59
N TYR A 143 14.77 -5.12 17.28
CA TYR A 143 16.05 -5.58 16.72
C TYR A 143 16.27 -5.11 15.28
N GLN A 144 15.26 -4.50 14.67
CA GLN A 144 15.37 -3.98 13.33
C GLN A 144 16.20 -2.69 13.32
N PRO A 145 17.13 -2.56 12.37
CA PRO A 145 17.84 -1.30 12.19
C PRO A 145 16.84 -0.19 11.91
N ASN A 146 17.03 0.97 12.55
CA ASN A 146 16.13 2.10 12.34
C ASN A 146 16.22 2.57 10.87
N PRO A 147 15.17 2.41 10.06
CA PRO A 147 15.22 2.75 8.64
C PRO A 147 15.42 4.24 8.38
N LYS A 148 15.22 5.07 9.41
CA LYS A 148 15.41 6.52 9.32
C LYS A 148 16.85 6.97 9.50
N LEU A 149 17.74 6.10 9.96
CA LEU A 149 19.18 6.42 10.11
C LEU A 149 19.97 6.24 8.83
N SER A 150 19.54 5.32 7.99
CA SER A 150 19.98 5.22 6.61
C SER A 150 18.75 5.37 5.73
N ASN A 151 18.87 6.01 4.60
CA ASN A 151 17.73 6.19 3.71
C ASN A 151 17.21 4.88 3.10
N LEU A 152 17.85 3.76 3.38
CA LEU A 152 17.53 2.44 2.89
C LEU A 152 17.35 1.47 4.06
N PHE A 153 16.37 0.58 3.96
CA PHE A 153 16.22 -0.53 4.87
C PHE A 153 15.82 -1.81 4.14
N LEU A 154 16.18 -2.95 4.72
CA LEU A 154 15.83 -4.25 4.16
C LEU A 154 14.35 -4.53 4.37
N LYS A 155 13.63 -4.83 3.31
CA LYS A 155 12.27 -5.34 3.35
C LYS A 155 12.32 -6.86 3.47
N ASN A 156 12.08 -7.37 4.68
CA ASN A 156 12.25 -8.80 5.00
C ASN A 156 11.21 -9.71 4.34
N GLU A 157 10.08 -9.16 3.91
CA GLU A 157 8.93 -9.93 3.41
C GLU A 157 8.89 -10.01 1.87
N SER A 158 9.91 -9.49 1.18
CA SER A 158 9.91 -9.51 -0.28
C SER A 158 10.07 -10.93 -0.83
N ILE A 159 9.27 -11.26 -1.82
CA ILE A 159 9.54 -12.38 -2.73
C ILE A 159 10.88 -12.05 -3.44
N PRO A 160 11.70 -13.05 -3.80
CA PRO A 160 12.91 -12.75 -4.55
C PRO A 160 12.61 -11.82 -5.73
N PHE A 161 13.17 -10.62 -5.71
CA PHE A 161 13.06 -9.57 -6.74
C PHE A 161 11.64 -9.14 -7.16
N ASP A 162 10.62 -9.31 -6.33
CA ASP A 162 9.30 -8.71 -6.57
C ASP A 162 9.34 -7.18 -6.48
N GLU A 163 10.15 -6.67 -5.56
CA GLU A 163 10.49 -5.25 -5.41
C GLU A 163 12.00 -5.12 -5.22
N MET A 164 12.50 -3.90 -5.20
CA MET A 164 13.85 -3.68 -4.71
C MET A 164 14.00 -4.30 -3.33
N PRO A 165 15.09 -5.04 -3.03
CA PRO A 165 15.27 -5.74 -1.77
C PRO A 165 15.38 -4.80 -0.55
N PHE A 166 15.29 -3.51 -0.78
CA PHE A 166 15.27 -2.46 0.23
C PHE A 166 14.40 -1.30 -0.25
N CYS A 167 13.87 -0.51 0.67
CA CYS A 167 13.17 0.72 0.34
C CYS A 167 13.97 1.95 0.78
N SER A 168 13.83 3.01 0.02
CA SER A 168 14.37 4.30 0.37
C SER A 168 13.41 5.00 1.32
N ASN A 169 13.94 5.59 2.35
CA ASN A 169 13.38 6.61 3.21
C ASN A 169 11.93 6.39 3.73
N PRO A 170 11.56 6.95 4.88
CA PRO A 170 10.22 6.89 5.49
C PRO A 170 9.08 7.45 4.63
N ALA A 171 9.37 8.20 3.57
CA ALA A 171 8.36 8.72 2.64
C ALA A 171 7.76 7.65 1.71
N GLY A 172 8.21 6.39 1.80
CA GLY A 172 7.57 5.27 1.11
C GLY A 172 7.93 5.12 -0.37
N HIS A 173 8.94 5.82 -0.85
CA HIS A 173 9.41 5.63 -2.22
C HIS A 173 10.24 4.35 -2.32
N ILE A 174 9.72 3.34 -2.99
CA ILE A 174 10.39 2.06 -3.26
C ILE A 174 10.67 1.98 -4.76
N PRO A 175 11.93 2.06 -5.20
CA PRO A 175 12.26 1.85 -6.61
C PRO A 175 11.88 0.43 -7.04
N LYS A 176 11.31 0.28 -8.23
CA LYS A 176 10.97 -1.02 -8.78
C LYS A 176 12.12 -1.58 -9.61
N LEU A 177 12.42 -2.86 -9.44
CA LEU A 177 13.51 -3.53 -10.16
C LEU A 177 13.21 -3.78 -11.64
N ASN A 178 11.95 -3.80 -12.05
CA ASN A 178 11.59 -4.09 -13.44
C ASN A 178 12.29 -3.18 -14.47
N VAL A 179 12.61 -1.93 -14.09
CA VAL A 179 13.37 -1.01 -14.95
C VAL A 179 14.84 -1.44 -15.12
N LEU A 180 15.39 -2.22 -14.18
CA LEU A 180 16.76 -2.72 -14.24
C LEU A 180 16.90 -3.99 -15.07
N PHE A 181 15.81 -4.72 -15.33
CA PHE A 181 15.90 -6.02 -16.01
C PHE A 181 16.36 -5.95 -17.47
N GLU A 182 16.28 -4.78 -18.10
CA GLU A 182 16.82 -4.58 -19.45
C GLU A 182 18.35 -4.49 -19.47
N CYS A 183 19.00 -4.20 -18.34
CA CYS A 183 20.44 -4.01 -18.23
C CYS A 183 21.14 -5.01 -17.30
N ILE A 184 20.39 -5.84 -16.58
CA ILE A 184 20.91 -6.88 -15.69
C ILE A 184 20.82 -8.23 -16.40
N SER A 185 21.87 -9.06 -16.28
CA SER A 185 21.80 -10.44 -16.78
C SER A 185 20.72 -11.23 -16.03
N LEU A 186 19.82 -11.86 -16.78
CA LEU A 186 18.75 -12.69 -16.25
C LEU A 186 19.16 -14.16 -16.07
N ASN A 187 20.38 -14.51 -16.45
CA ASN A 187 20.88 -15.87 -16.35
C ASN A 187 20.69 -16.43 -14.93
N ASN A 188 20.03 -17.55 -14.83
CA ASN A 188 19.64 -18.21 -13.57
C ASN A 188 18.67 -17.45 -12.66
N ARG A 189 18.00 -16.39 -13.19
CA ARG A 189 17.01 -15.58 -12.44
C ARG A 189 15.62 -15.61 -13.06
N GLU A 190 15.38 -16.42 -14.06
CA GLU A 190 14.09 -16.54 -14.76
C GLU A 190 12.97 -16.90 -13.79
N TYR A 191 13.27 -17.68 -12.74
CA TYR A 191 12.31 -18.01 -11.67
C TYR A 191 11.81 -16.79 -10.89
N GLU A 192 12.63 -15.75 -10.78
CA GLU A 192 12.23 -14.49 -10.13
C GLU A 192 11.25 -13.71 -11.01
N LEU A 193 11.46 -13.71 -12.32
CA LEU A 193 10.55 -13.09 -13.29
C LEU A 193 9.21 -13.83 -13.33
N LEU A 194 9.22 -15.16 -13.28
CA LEU A 194 8.01 -15.98 -13.17
C LEU A 194 7.19 -15.56 -11.95
N ALA A 195 7.83 -15.51 -10.78
CA ALA A 195 7.16 -15.12 -9.54
C ALA A 195 6.59 -13.69 -9.59
N ARG A 196 7.35 -12.75 -10.18
CA ARG A 196 6.90 -11.37 -10.36
C ARG A 196 5.70 -11.25 -11.28
N LYS A 197 5.68 -12.01 -12.38
CA LYS A 197 4.57 -12.01 -13.32
C LYS A 197 3.29 -12.51 -12.65
N ILE A 198 3.38 -13.59 -11.87
CA ILE A 198 2.25 -14.11 -11.11
C ILE A 198 1.76 -13.10 -10.06
N GLN A 199 2.69 -12.51 -9.31
CA GLN A 199 2.35 -11.50 -8.32
C GLN A 199 1.74 -10.25 -8.96
N TYR A 200 2.32 -9.75 -10.05
CA TYR A 200 1.79 -8.61 -10.79
C TYR A 200 0.36 -8.87 -11.26
N ASN A 201 0.10 -10.06 -11.80
CA ASN A 201 -1.24 -10.44 -12.22
C ASN A 201 -2.25 -10.41 -11.05
N SER A 202 -1.82 -10.88 -9.87
CA SER A 202 -2.67 -10.84 -8.69
C SER A 202 -2.86 -9.41 -8.14
N GLU A 203 -1.78 -8.64 -7.99
CA GLU A 203 -1.81 -7.34 -7.31
C GLU A 203 -2.29 -6.18 -8.20
N VAL A 204 -2.06 -6.26 -9.51
CA VAL A 204 -2.39 -5.18 -10.45
C VAL A 204 -3.63 -5.52 -11.28
N ASN A 205 -3.72 -6.75 -11.78
CA ASN A 205 -4.86 -7.17 -12.61
C ASN A 205 -6.02 -7.78 -11.78
N GLY A 206 -5.87 -7.88 -10.45
CA GLY A 206 -6.88 -8.45 -9.56
C GLY A 206 -7.16 -9.95 -9.78
N SER A 207 -6.34 -10.64 -10.58
CA SER A 207 -6.54 -12.05 -10.92
C SER A 207 -5.78 -12.97 -9.98
N LEU A 208 -6.50 -13.82 -9.24
CA LEU A 208 -5.87 -14.79 -8.32
C LEU A 208 -5.01 -15.82 -9.03
N TYR A 209 -5.39 -16.21 -10.25
CA TYR A 209 -4.76 -17.26 -11.03
C TYR A 209 -4.17 -16.72 -12.32
N THR A 210 -2.94 -17.12 -12.64
CA THR A 210 -2.25 -16.80 -13.89
C THR A 210 -2.25 -18.05 -14.77
N SER A 211 -2.72 -17.94 -16.01
CA SER A 211 -2.72 -19.07 -16.95
C SER A 211 -1.30 -19.51 -17.28
N LEU A 212 -1.07 -20.82 -17.40
CA LEU A 212 0.18 -21.36 -17.91
C LEU A 212 0.44 -20.96 -19.37
N GLU A 213 -0.61 -20.71 -20.14
CA GLU A 213 -0.53 -20.26 -21.54
C GLU A 213 0.10 -18.84 -21.67
N ASP A 214 0.08 -18.06 -20.58
CA ASP A 214 0.71 -16.73 -20.53
C ASP A 214 2.25 -16.80 -20.51
N PHE A 215 2.81 -17.99 -20.34
CA PHE A 215 4.25 -18.21 -20.27
C PHE A 215 4.72 -18.97 -21.52
N LYS A 216 5.84 -18.53 -22.07
CA LYS A 216 6.45 -19.11 -23.27
C LYS A 216 7.61 -20.09 -22.96
N GLU A 217 7.94 -20.23 -21.69
CA GLU A 217 9.07 -21.04 -21.24
C GLU A 217 8.69 -22.52 -21.15
N ASP A 218 9.49 -23.39 -21.76
CA ASP A 218 9.28 -24.85 -21.77
C ASP A 218 9.61 -25.53 -20.43
N ASN A 219 10.23 -24.81 -19.49
CA ASN A 219 10.76 -25.35 -18.23
C ASN A 219 10.11 -24.76 -16.97
N ILE A 220 8.86 -24.35 -17.03
CA ILE A 220 8.14 -23.66 -15.94
C ILE A 220 8.22 -24.44 -14.62
N GLU A 221 8.16 -25.76 -14.64
CA GLU A 221 8.23 -26.58 -13.42
C GLU A 221 9.57 -26.46 -12.70
N VAL A 222 10.66 -26.44 -13.46
CA VAL A 222 12.01 -26.22 -12.92
C VAL A 222 12.12 -24.83 -12.31
N LEU A 223 11.51 -23.82 -12.94
CA LEU A 223 11.50 -22.46 -12.42
C LEU A 223 10.70 -22.34 -11.12
N ILE A 224 9.54 -23.01 -11.03
CA ILE A 224 8.74 -23.06 -9.80
C ILE A 224 9.53 -23.72 -8.67
N GLU A 225 10.20 -24.83 -8.94
CA GLU A 225 11.01 -25.54 -7.95
C GLU A 225 12.18 -24.68 -7.46
N LYS A 226 12.92 -24.04 -8.38
CA LYS A 226 13.99 -23.10 -8.07
C LYS A 226 13.49 -21.95 -7.18
N TYR A 227 12.36 -21.35 -7.55
CA TYR A 227 11.74 -20.28 -6.78
C TYR A 227 11.38 -20.75 -5.36
N ASN A 228 10.65 -21.84 -5.24
CA ASN A 228 10.19 -22.37 -3.96
C ASN A 228 11.36 -22.79 -3.06
N THR A 229 12.45 -23.25 -3.65
CA THR A 229 13.68 -23.61 -2.92
C THR A 229 14.42 -22.36 -2.42
N ALA A 230 14.46 -21.30 -3.22
CA ALA A 230 15.12 -20.04 -2.89
C ALA A 230 14.39 -19.26 -1.78
N LEU A 231 13.12 -19.56 -1.50
CA LEU A 231 12.37 -18.90 -0.44
C LEU A 231 12.96 -19.19 0.94
N TYR A 232 12.98 -18.17 1.80
CA TYR A 232 13.27 -18.36 3.21
C TYR A 232 12.28 -19.33 3.86
N ASN A 233 12.76 -20.24 4.72
CA ASN A 233 11.93 -21.30 5.27
C ASN A 233 10.63 -20.81 5.95
N GLY A 234 10.69 -19.67 6.66
CA GLY A 234 9.51 -19.06 7.28
C GLY A 234 8.45 -18.56 6.30
N HIS A 235 8.80 -18.35 5.05
CA HIS A 235 7.89 -17.87 4.00
C HIS A 235 7.44 -18.95 3.02
N LYS A 236 8.06 -20.16 3.05
CA LYS A 236 7.75 -21.23 2.09
C LYS A 236 6.27 -21.59 2.07
N LYS A 237 5.62 -21.70 3.24
CA LYS A 237 4.20 -22.04 3.30
C LYS A 237 3.33 -21.00 2.56
N ASN A 238 3.59 -19.73 2.80
CA ASN A 238 2.70 -18.66 2.32
C ASN A 238 3.05 -18.22 0.90
N ARG A 239 4.34 -18.16 0.56
CA ARG A 239 4.81 -17.52 -0.67
C ARG A 239 5.20 -18.49 -1.77
N SER A 240 5.06 -19.80 -1.55
CA SER A 240 5.30 -20.79 -2.61
C SER A 240 4.33 -20.61 -3.78
N ILE A 241 4.85 -20.78 -4.98
CA ILE A 241 4.03 -20.89 -6.18
C ILE A 241 3.49 -22.32 -6.23
N LYS A 242 2.18 -22.42 -6.48
CA LYS A 242 1.46 -23.69 -6.66
C LYS A 242 0.77 -23.73 -8.02
N LYS A 243 0.44 -24.95 -8.46
CA LYS A 243 -0.38 -25.21 -9.65
C LYS A 243 -1.80 -25.59 -9.26
N LEU A 244 -2.76 -25.17 -10.06
CA LEU A 244 -4.15 -25.59 -10.00
C LEU A 244 -4.55 -26.24 -11.32
N HIS A 245 -4.98 -27.50 -11.26
CA HIS A 245 -5.44 -28.32 -12.43
C HIS A 245 -4.47 -28.30 -13.61
N ASP A 246 -3.16 -28.20 -13.37
CA ASP A 246 -2.11 -28.08 -14.39
C ASP A 246 -2.34 -27.00 -15.46
N LYS A 247 -3.19 -26.01 -15.15
CA LYS A 247 -3.52 -24.91 -16.06
C LYS A 247 -3.18 -23.53 -15.49
N PHE A 248 -3.17 -23.41 -14.18
CA PHE A 248 -3.03 -22.11 -13.52
C PHE A 248 -1.91 -22.14 -12.48
N LEU A 249 -1.22 -21.00 -12.35
CA LEU A 249 -0.25 -20.74 -11.30
C LEU A 249 -0.77 -19.68 -10.34
N PHE A 250 -0.42 -19.80 -9.06
CA PHE A 250 -0.77 -18.82 -8.04
C PHE A 250 0.22 -18.86 -6.87
N ILE A 251 0.28 -17.76 -6.13
CA ILE A 251 1.02 -17.69 -4.85
C ILE A 251 0.07 -18.12 -3.74
N ASN A 252 0.49 -19.09 -2.93
CA ASN A 252 -0.36 -19.73 -1.94
C ASN A 252 -1.04 -18.76 -0.97
N GLU A 253 -0.34 -17.72 -0.51
CA GLU A 253 -0.86 -16.72 0.43
C GLU A 253 -2.16 -16.06 -0.06
N TYR A 254 -2.26 -15.76 -1.35
CA TYR A 254 -3.43 -15.09 -1.90
C TYR A 254 -4.67 -15.99 -1.87
N GLN A 255 -4.50 -17.26 -2.23
CA GLN A 255 -5.60 -18.22 -2.20
C GLN A 255 -6.01 -18.58 -0.77
N ASP A 256 -5.04 -18.92 0.10
CA ASP A 256 -5.32 -19.30 1.47
C ASP A 256 -6.05 -18.17 2.22
N THR A 257 -5.56 -16.93 2.09
CA THR A 257 -6.19 -15.77 2.72
C THR A 257 -7.63 -15.56 2.22
N LEU A 258 -7.87 -15.73 0.92
CA LEU A 258 -9.23 -15.59 0.38
C LEU A 258 -10.18 -16.68 0.91
N ILE A 259 -9.70 -17.93 0.95
CA ILE A 259 -10.49 -19.05 1.51
C ILE A 259 -10.83 -18.78 2.97
N GLU A 260 -9.86 -18.33 3.76
CA GLU A 260 -10.06 -18.00 5.18
C GLU A 260 -11.08 -16.85 5.35
N ILE A 261 -11.02 -15.80 4.52
CA ILE A 261 -12.01 -14.72 4.51
C ILE A 261 -13.42 -15.27 4.27
N ILE A 262 -13.60 -16.08 3.21
CA ILE A 262 -14.92 -16.65 2.88
C ILE A 262 -15.43 -17.54 4.01
N GLN A 263 -14.55 -18.34 4.65
CA GLN A 263 -14.92 -19.15 5.80
C GLN A 263 -15.33 -18.31 7.01
N LEU A 264 -14.64 -17.21 7.29
CA LEU A 264 -14.99 -16.29 8.37
C LEU A 264 -16.34 -15.61 8.10
N LEU A 265 -16.59 -15.16 6.87
CA LEU A 265 -17.88 -14.59 6.47
C LEU A 265 -19.01 -15.63 6.58
N ASN A 266 -18.74 -16.87 6.17
CA ASN A 266 -19.73 -17.96 6.25
C ASN A 266 -20.16 -18.28 7.68
N ASN A 267 -19.35 -17.95 8.71
CA ASN A 267 -19.79 -18.12 10.08
C ASN A 267 -20.96 -17.20 10.46
N PHE A 268 -21.08 -16.04 9.84
CA PHE A 268 -22.19 -15.12 10.04
C PHE A 268 -23.46 -15.51 9.28
N THR A 269 -23.39 -16.47 8.34
CA THR A 269 -24.56 -16.91 7.54
C THR A 269 -25.30 -18.12 8.13
N LYS A 270 -24.80 -18.69 9.24
CA LYS A 270 -25.33 -19.94 9.80
C LYS A 270 -26.69 -19.80 10.48
N SER A 271 -27.04 -18.61 10.92
CA SER A 271 -28.32 -18.31 11.60
C SER A 271 -28.69 -16.85 11.42
N GLY A 272 -29.97 -16.56 11.41
CA GLY A 272 -30.48 -15.20 11.46
C GLY A 272 -30.68 -14.69 12.90
N LEU A 273 -31.38 -13.60 13.03
CA LEU A 273 -31.79 -13.01 14.30
C LEU A 273 -33.22 -13.46 14.65
N ASP A 274 -33.41 -13.87 15.91
CA ASP A 274 -34.69 -14.25 16.41
C ASP A 274 -35.67 -13.04 16.38
N HIS A 275 -36.93 -13.28 15.95
CA HIS A 275 -37.97 -12.28 15.86
C HIS A 275 -37.66 -11.05 14.99
N TYR A 276 -36.59 -11.11 14.16
CA TYR A 276 -36.18 -9.97 13.33
C TYR A 276 -37.30 -9.48 12.42
N LYS A 277 -38.02 -10.42 11.74
CA LYS A 277 -39.03 -10.07 10.75
C LYS A 277 -40.23 -9.33 11.36
N GLU A 278 -40.63 -9.71 12.55
CA GLU A 278 -41.69 -9.06 13.27
C GLU A 278 -41.30 -7.65 13.70
N ASN A 279 -40.14 -7.53 14.37
CA ASN A 279 -39.65 -6.27 14.90
C ASN A 279 -39.35 -5.25 13.78
N ILE A 280 -38.73 -5.67 12.67
CA ILE A 280 -38.42 -4.77 11.56
C ILE A 280 -39.67 -4.29 10.84
N ASN A 281 -40.69 -5.17 10.69
CA ASN A 281 -41.94 -4.78 10.06
C ASN A 281 -42.75 -3.79 10.90
N GLU A 282 -42.67 -3.85 12.22
CA GLU A 282 -43.26 -2.83 13.10
C GLU A 282 -42.54 -1.51 12.94
N TRP A 283 -41.21 -1.51 13.00
CA TRP A 283 -40.37 -0.31 12.80
C TRP A 283 -40.60 0.32 11.42
N LEU A 284 -40.74 -0.49 10.36
CA LEU A 284 -41.00 0.01 9.00
C LEU A 284 -42.36 0.70 8.83
N LYS A 285 -43.35 0.39 9.67
CA LYS A 285 -44.64 1.11 9.66
C LYS A 285 -44.50 2.53 10.19
N GLU A 286 -43.60 2.73 11.14
CA GLU A 286 -43.32 4.04 11.75
C GLU A 286 -42.29 4.85 10.95
N CYS A 287 -41.47 4.20 10.16
CA CYS A 287 -40.40 4.83 9.40
C CYS A 287 -40.89 5.38 8.06
N ASN A 288 -41.18 6.68 8.02
CA ASN A 288 -41.63 7.38 6.80
C ASN A 288 -40.52 7.80 5.84
N GLN A 289 -39.25 7.54 6.17
CA GLN A 289 -38.09 8.06 5.42
C GLN A 289 -37.56 7.12 4.34
N LEU A 290 -38.01 5.88 4.26
CA LEU A 290 -37.60 4.94 3.23
C LEU A 290 -38.30 5.22 1.90
N ASP A 291 -37.50 5.56 0.91
CA ASP A 291 -37.90 6.13 -0.37
C ASP A 291 -38.37 5.10 -1.42
N CYS A 292 -38.06 3.81 -1.25
CA CYS A 292 -38.47 2.82 -2.23
C CYS A 292 -38.88 1.47 -1.59
N LYS A 293 -39.77 0.77 -2.31
CA LYS A 293 -40.30 -0.54 -1.90
C LYS A 293 -39.18 -1.59 -1.84
N GLU A 294 -38.25 -1.56 -2.79
CA GLU A 294 -37.12 -2.50 -2.87
C GLU A 294 -36.28 -2.52 -1.59
N LYS A 295 -35.96 -1.33 -1.05
CA LYS A 295 -35.21 -1.21 0.22
C LYS A 295 -36.03 -1.73 1.41
N LYS A 296 -37.36 -1.50 1.43
CA LYS A 296 -38.24 -2.02 2.48
C LYS A 296 -38.31 -3.54 2.46
N ASP A 297 -38.51 -4.12 1.28
CA ASP A 297 -38.58 -5.58 1.10
C ASP A 297 -37.22 -6.23 1.48
N TYR A 298 -36.11 -5.60 1.13
CA TYR A 298 -34.79 -6.09 1.54
C TYR A 298 -34.60 -6.03 3.05
N LEU A 299 -34.87 -4.88 3.68
CA LEU A 299 -34.75 -4.72 5.12
C LEU A 299 -35.62 -5.71 5.87
N SER A 300 -36.84 -5.98 5.39
CA SER A 300 -37.75 -6.94 6.02
C SER A 300 -37.21 -8.37 6.09
N ASN A 301 -36.26 -8.73 5.21
CA ASN A 301 -35.73 -10.08 5.13
C ASN A 301 -34.22 -10.16 5.49
N LEU A 302 -33.54 -9.02 5.67
CA LEU A 302 -32.09 -8.90 5.76
C LEU A 302 -31.45 -9.87 6.74
N PHE A 303 -31.93 -9.93 7.96
CA PHE A 303 -31.37 -10.75 9.02
C PHE A 303 -32.26 -11.92 9.46
N CYS A 304 -33.20 -12.33 8.62
CA CYS A 304 -34.05 -13.49 8.93
C CYS A 304 -33.25 -14.80 8.96
N ASN A 305 -32.32 -14.97 8.02
CA ASN A 305 -31.59 -16.24 7.84
C ASN A 305 -30.08 -16.10 7.98
N SER A 306 -29.57 -14.88 8.08
CA SER A 306 -28.13 -14.58 8.08
C SER A 306 -27.86 -13.38 8.97
N LYS A 307 -26.69 -13.36 9.63
CA LYS A 307 -26.15 -12.21 10.36
C LYS A 307 -25.11 -11.45 9.52
N LEU A 308 -24.95 -11.82 8.25
CA LEU A 308 -24.13 -11.13 7.25
C LEU A 308 -25.04 -10.39 6.26
N ALA A 309 -24.72 -9.15 5.96
CA ALA A 309 -25.31 -8.38 4.86
C ALA A 309 -24.24 -7.85 3.91
N LEU A 310 -24.43 -8.06 2.61
CA LEU A 310 -23.59 -7.52 1.56
C LEU A 310 -24.38 -6.49 0.76
N ILE A 311 -23.98 -5.22 0.82
CA ILE A 311 -24.66 -4.10 0.16
C ILE A 311 -23.71 -3.47 -0.82
N TYR A 312 -24.10 -3.39 -2.10
CA TYR A 312 -23.26 -2.76 -3.10
C TYR A 312 -24.07 -1.89 -4.06
N GLY A 313 -23.38 -1.01 -4.76
CA GLY A 313 -23.98 -0.11 -5.73
C GLY A 313 -23.04 1.04 -6.09
N ALA A 314 -23.38 1.75 -7.15
CA ALA A 314 -22.62 2.90 -7.63
C ALA A 314 -22.54 4.04 -6.59
N ALA A 315 -21.64 4.99 -6.82
CA ALA A 315 -21.63 6.22 -6.03
C ALA A 315 -22.97 6.98 -6.15
N GLY A 316 -23.51 7.40 -5.02
CA GLY A 316 -24.79 8.15 -5.00
C GLY A 316 -26.07 7.31 -5.06
N THR A 317 -26.00 5.98 -4.88
CA THR A 317 -27.17 5.10 -4.83
C THR A 317 -27.81 4.98 -3.44
N GLY A 318 -27.29 5.72 -2.43
CA GLY A 318 -27.89 5.74 -1.10
C GLY A 318 -27.38 4.65 -0.15
N LYS A 319 -26.17 4.11 -0.38
CA LYS A 319 -25.52 3.13 0.53
C LYS A 319 -25.43 3.63 1.98
N THR A 320 -24.92 4.85 2.17
CA THR A 320 -24.77 5.45 3.50
C THR A 320 -26.13 5.71 4.17
N THR A 321 -27.15 6.10 3.40
CA THR A 321 -28.51 6.26 3.90
C THR A 321 -29.11 4.92 4.37
N LEU A 322 -28.80 3.83 3.66
CA LEU A 322 -29.23 2.50 4.10
C LEU A 322 -28.52 2.06 5.40
N ILE A 323 -27.21 2.36 5.53
CA ILE A 323 -26.47 2.17 6.80
C ILE A 323 -27.16 2.95 7.93
N GLU A 324 -27.58 4.20 7.68
CA GLU A 324 -28.29 5.04 8.65
C GLU A 324 -29.61 4.41 9.11
N HIS A 325 -30.41 3.91 8.18
CA HIS A 325 -31.65 3.21 8.52
C HIS A 325 -31.42 1.94 9.34
N ILE A 326 -30.44 1.11 8.95
CA ILE A 326 -30.09 -0.10 9.72
C ILE A 326 -29.58 0.29 11.11
N SER A 327 -28.73 1.32 11.18
CA SER A 327 -28.22 1.82 12.46
C SER A 327 -29.31 2.34 13.38
N SER A 328 -30.31 3.01 12.83
CA SER A 328 -31.46 3.56 13.57
C SER A 328 -32.38 2.45 14.10
N PHE A 329 -32.60 1.40 13.31
CA PHE A 329 -33.33 0.23 13.78
C PHE A 329 -32.67 -0.43 15.00
N PHE A 330 -31.32 -0.52 14.99
CA PHE A 330 -30.53 -1.06 16.10
C PHE A 330 -29.98 0.04 17.02
N HIS A 331 -30.79 1.05 17.40
CA HIS A 331 -30.33 2.22 18.15
C HIS A 331 -29.69 1.87 19.52
N ASP A 332 -30.15 0.81 20.18
CA ASP A 332 -29.71 0.34 21.49
C ASP A 332 -28.39 -0.48 21.44
N LYS A 333 -27.96 -0.92 20.26
CA LYS A 333 -26.82 -1.81 20.08
C LYS A 333 -25.48 -1.06 20.02
N ASN A 334 -24.41 -1.72 20.50
CA ASN A 334 -23.05 -1.21 20.34
C ASN A 334 -22.54 -1.43 18.91
N LYS A 335 -22.17 -0.36 18.24
CA LYS A 335 -21.79 -0.36 16.82
C LYS A 335 -20.33 0.02 16.61
N LEU A 336 -19.70 -0.63 15.66
CA LEU A 336 -18.40 -0.25 15.14
C LEU A 336 -18.50 0.05 13.64
N TYR A 337 -18.05 1.23 13.24
CA TYR A 337 -17.97 1.65 11.84
C TYR A 337 -16.53 1.70 11.40
N LEU A 338 -16.21 0.93 10.37
CA LEU A 338 -14.90 0.86 9.76
C LEU A 338 -14.97 1.35 8.32
N ALA A 339 -13.97 2.10 7.89
CA ALA A 339 -13.76 2.46 6.50
C ALA A 339 -12.25 2.55 6.21
N ASN A 340 -11.88 2.53 4.93
CA ASN A 340 -10.46 2.54 4.56
C ASN A 340 -9.79 3.90 4.79
N THR A 341 -10.52 5.01 4.65
CA THR A 341 -9.98 6.37 4.71
C THR A 341 -10.56 7.19 5.88
N ASN A 342 -9.77 8.16 6.38
CA ASN A 342 -10.25 9.11 7.40
C ASN A 342 -11.45 9.93 6.89
N THR A 343 -11.47 10.27 5.61
CA THR A 343 -12.58 11.02 5.01
C THR A 343 -13.87 10.22 5.05
N ALA A 344 -13.83 8.94 4.69
CA ALA A 344 -15.00 8.05 4.76
C ALA A 344 -15.49 7.88 6.21
N VAL A 345 -14.57 7.68 7.16
CA VAL A 345 -14.90 7.60 8.60
C VAL A 345 -15.57 8.89 9.10
N ASN A 346 -15.06 10.05 8.71
CA ASN A 346 -15.64 11.33 9.11
C ASN A 346 -17.02 11.57 8.49
N ASN A 347 -17.22 11.16 7.24
CA ASN A 347 -18.53 11.22 6.58
C ASN A 347 -19.58 10.35 7.29
N LEU A 348 -19.19 9.15 7.72
CA LEU A 348 -20.06 8.27 8.52
C LEU A 348 -20.39 8.94 9.87
N ARG A 349 -19.38 9.48 10.58
CA ARG A 349 -19.55 10.14 11.88
C ARG A 349 -20.47 11.36 11.83
N GLN A 350 -20.49 12.10 10.72
CA GLN A 350 -21.35 13.28 10.56
C GLN A 350 -22.82 12.92 10.29
N ARG A 351 -23.09 11.73 9.75
CA ARG A 351 -24.42 11.32 9.34
C ARG A 351 -25.12 10.38 10.31
N LEU A 352 -24.34 9.65 11.11
CA LEU A 352 -24.86 8.62 11.98
C LEU A 352 -24.93 9.09 13.42
N ASP A 353 -25.84 8.54 14.20
CA ASP A 353 -25.91 8.78 15.64
C ASP A 353 -24.64 8.31 16.33
N ILE A 354 -24.08 9.16 17.19
CA ILE A 354 -22.85 8.92 17.92
C ILE A 354 -23.07 8.00 19.12
N GLN A 355 -24.30 7.91 19.64
CA GLN A 355 -24.60 7.08 20.79
C GLN A 355 -24.32 5.61 20.50
N ASN A 356 -23.62 4.93 21.42
CA ASN A 356 -23.21 3.53 21.29
C ASN A 356 -22.40 3.22 20.02
N SER A 357 -21.79 4.23 19.39
CA SER A 357 -21.07 4.11 18.12
C SER A 357 -19.59 4.37 18.30
N SER A 358 -18.75 3.55 17.65
CA SER A 358 -17.30 3.71 17.55
C SER A 358 -16.92 3.81 16.07
N PHE A 359 -15.99 4.71 15.73
CA PHE A 359 -15.58 4.97 14.35
C PHE A 359 -14.07 4.87 14.23
N SER A 360 -13.57 4.12 13.29
CA SER A 360 -12.13 3.95 13.06
C SER A 360 -11.82 3.65 11.60
N THR A 361 -10.61 4.00 11.17
CA THR A 361 -10.10 3.43 9.91
C THR A 361 -9.69 1.98 10.12
N VAL A 362 -9.76 1.16 9.06
CA VAL A 362 -9.32 -0.23 9.08
C VAL A 362 -7.87 -0.33 9.58
N ALA A 363 -6.97 0.51 9.07
CA ALA A 363 -5.57 0.52 9.49
C ALA A 363 -5.40 0.86 10.99
N SER A 364 -6.15 1.85 11.50
CA SER A 364 -6.13 2.22 12.92
C SER A 364 -6.70 1.11 13.80
N TYR A 365 -7.79 0.48 13.37
CA TYR A 365 -8.37 -0.67 14.07
C TYR A 365 -7.38 -1.82 14.20
N ILE A 366 -6.75 -2.23 13.09
CA ILE A 366 -5.75 -3.32 13.06
C ILE A 366 -4.56 -2.99 13.98
N ALA A 367 -4.08 -1.74 13.98
CA ALA A 367 -2.96 -1.32 14.82
C ALA A 367 -3.27 -1.40 16.33
N ASN A 368 -4.53 -1.21 16.71
CA ASN A 368 -4.97 -1.14 18.10
C ASN A 368 -5.80 -2.35 18.57
N LYS A 369 -6.06 -3.36 17.73
CA LYS A 369 -6.96 -4.48 18.01
C LYS A 369 -6.65 -5.22 19.31
N ASN A 370 -5.37 -5.34 19.68
CA ASN A 370 -4.95 -6.00 20.92
C ASN A 370 -5.32 -5.21 22.19
N ASN A 371 -5.61 -3.92 22.06
CA ASN A 371 -6.02 -3.04 23.16
C ASN A 371 -7.54 -2.88 23.24
N ILE A 372 -8.27 -3.40 22.24
CA ILE A 372 -9.72 -3.31 22.17
C ILE A 372 -10.34 -4.57 22.77
N SER A 373 -10.72 -4.50 24.03
CA SER A 373 -11.47 -5.58 24.71
C SER A 373 -13.00 -5.46 24.54
N LYS A 374 -13.49 -4.33 23.99
CA LYS A 374 -14.91 -4.05 23.80
C LYS A 374 -15.50 -5.02 22.77
N LYS A 375 -16.65 -5.61 23.12
CA LYS A 375 -17.50 -6.34 22.18
C LYS A 375 -18.43 -5.35 21.45
N PHE A 376 -18.69 -5.64 20.21
CA PHE A 376 -19.64 -4.90 19.38
C PHE A 376 -20.79 -5.83 19.00
N ASP A 377 -22.02 -5.34 19.07
CA ASP A 377 -23.15 -6.10 18.57
C ASP A 377 -23.16 -6.10 17.05
N ILE A 378 -22.81 -4.97 16.44
CA ILE A 378 -22.82 -4.77 14.99
C ILE A 378 -21.53 -4.13 14.53
N VAL A 379 -20.97 -4.65 13.42
CA VAL A 379 -19.83 -4.06 12.71
C VAL A 379 -20.27 -3.70 11.28
N PHE A 380 -20.12 -2.43 10.95
CA PHE A 380 -20.27 -1.90 9.60
C PHE A 380 -18.89 -1.69 8.97
N ILE A 381 -18.69 -2.19 7.76
CA ILE A 381 -17.48 -1.95 6.99
C ILE A 381 -17.89 -1.27 5.69
N ASP A 382 -17.52 0.00 5.54
CA ASP A 382 -17.82 0.78 4.34
C ASP A 382 -16.60 0.83 3.40
N GLU A 383 -16.85 1.10 2.12
CA GLU A 383 -15.84 1.09 1.05
C GLU A 383 -15.08 -0.25 0.95
N CYS A 384 -15.76 -1.37 1.12
CA CYS A 384 -15.18 -2.72 1.17
C CYS A 384 -14.29 -3.05 -0.04
N SER A 385 -14.60 -2.57 -1.24
CA SER A 385 -13.82 -2.77 -2.46
C SER A 385 -12.41 -2.20 -2.40
N THR A 386 -12.19 -1.20 -1.54
CA THR A 386 -10.88 -0.55 -1.38
C THR A 386 -10.00 -1.21 -0.31
N ILE A 387 -10.51 -2.21 0.42
CA ILE A 387 -9.81 -2.89 1.52
C ILE A 387 -9.12 -4.14 0.99
N SER A 388 -7.82 -4.29 1.30
CA SER A 388 -7.04 -5.46 0.86
C SER A 388 -7.49 -6.76 1.54
N ASN A 389 -7.26 -7.91 0.89
CA ASN A 389 -7.55 -9.22 1.47
C ASN A 389 -6.85 -9.42 2.82
N LYS A 390 -5.60 -8.98 2.95
CA LYS A 390 -4.82 -9.09 4.20
C LYS A 390 -5.42 -8.25 5.33
N ASP A 391 -5.87 -7.04 5.01
CA ASP A 391 -6.41 -6.13 6.02
C ASP A 391 -7.80 -6.60 6.48
N ILE A 392 -8.68 -6.98 5.55
CA ILE A 392 -10.01 -7.51 5.92
C ILE A 392 -9.90 -8.82 6.69
N PHE A 393 -9.00 -9.74 6.30
CA PHE A 393 -8.74 -10.95 7.07
C PHE A 393 -8.37 -10.62 8.52
N SER A 394 -7.47 -9.65 8.72
CA SER A 394 -7.04 -9.23 10.07
C SER A 394 -8.17 -8.64 10.90
N VAL A 395 -9.14 -7.96 10.27
CA VAL A 395 -10.36 -7.44 10.92
C VAL A 395 -11.29 -8.59 11.27
N LEU A 396 -11.64 -9.44 10.30
CA LEU A 396 -12.58 -10.55 10.48
C LEU A 396 -12.11 -11.56 11.54
N ASP A 397 -10.81 -11.86 11.54
CA ASP A 397 -10.21 -12.77 12.53
C ASP A 397 -10.35 -12.23 13.97
N ASP A 398 -10.24 -10.91 14.15
CA ASP A 398 -10.43 -10.29 15.46
C ASP A 398 -11.92 -10.18 15.86
N ILE A 399 -12.80 -9.80 14.94
CA ILE A 399 -14.23 -9.57 15.26
C ILE A 399 -15.05 -10.85 15.33
N LYS A 400 -14.60 -11.99 14.82
CA LYS A 400 -15.36 -13.25 14.78
C LYS A 400 -15.96 -13.71 16.11
N LEU A 401 -15.33 -13.32 17.23
CA LEU A 401 -15.79 -13.63 18.59
C LEU A 401 -16.33 -12.39 19.34
N LYS A 402 -16.26 -11.22 18.72
CA LYS A 402 -16.61 -9.93 19.33
C LYS A 402 -17.82 -9.26 18.68
N CYS A 403 -18.33 -9.82 17.59
CA CYS A 403 -19.39 -9.23 16.77
C CYS A 403 -20.48 -10.26 16.49
N GLU A 404 -21.73 -9.82 16.54
CA GLU A 404 -22.89 -10.65 16.20
C GLU A 404 -23.35 -10.44 14.76
N ILE A 405 -23.42 -9.19 14.29
CA ILE A 405 -23.94 -8.82 12.96
C ILE A 405 -22.84 -8.10 12.18
N LEU A 406 -22.60 -8.55 10.96
CA LEU A 406 -21.61 -7.95 10.05
C LEU A 406 -22.29 -7.40 8.80
N ILE A 407 -22.04 -6.13 8.51
CA ILE A 407 -22.57 -5.43 7.33
C ILE A 407 -21.39 -4.89 6.51
N CYS A 408 -21.25 -5.42 5.30
CA CYS A 408 -20.20 -5.03 4.35
C CYS A 408 -20.83 -4.22 3.22
N VAL A 409 -20.34 -3.00 3.03
CA VAL A 409 -20.85 -2.05 2.03
C VAL A 409 -19.74 -1.63 1.08
N GLY A 410 -19.98 -1.62 -0.23
CA GLY A 410 -18.95 -1.28 -1.21
C GLY A 410 -19.48 -0.99 -2.60
N ASP A 411 -18.56 -0.79 -3.51
CA ASP A 411 -18.81 -0.63 -4.94
C ASP A 411 -17.74 -1.41 -5.72
N ILE A 412 -18.13 -2.50 -6.35
CA ILE A 412 -17.20 -3.39 -7.08
C ILE A 412 -16.61 -2.76 -8.34
N TYR A 413 -17.15 -1.64 -8.79
CA TYR A 413 -16.65 -0.91 -9.96
C TYR A 413 -15.76 0.29 -9.59
N GLN A 414 -15.54 0.52 -8.29
CA GLN A 414 -14.53 1.48 -7.82
C GLN A 414 -13.12 0.90 -7.95
N ILE A 415 -12.12 1.80 -7.83
CA ILE A 415 -10.71 1.43 -7.82
C ILE A 415 -10.48 0.37 -6.75
N GLU A 416 -9.86 -0.73 -7.16
CA GLU A 416 -9.48 -1.81 -6.25
C GLU A 416 -8.47 -1.32 -5.20
N SER A 417 -8.26 -2.11 -4.17
CA SER A 417 -7.28 -1.79 -3.13
C SER A 417 -5.86 -1.75 -3.73
N ILE A 418 -4.98 -0.92 -3.15
CA ILE A 418 -3.57 -0.79 -3.56
C ILE A 418 -2.82 -2.13 -3.46
N ARG A 419 -3.24 -3.00 -2.55
CA ARG A 419 -2.77 -4.38 -2.42
C ARG A 419 -3.86 -5.32 -2.91
N PHE A 420 -3.51 -6.58 -3.22
CA PHE A 420 -4.50 -7.57 -3.63
C PHE A 420 -5.75 -7.56 -2.74
N GLY A 421 -6.92 -7.29 -3.30
CA GLY A 421 -8.13 -6.99 -2.55
C GLY A 421 -9.44 -7.28 -3.27
N ASN A 422 -9.58 -8.45 -3.88
CA ASN A 422 -10.80 -8.85 -4.59
C ASN A 422 -11.81 -9.65 -3.72
N TRP A 423 -11.57 -9.73 -2.41
CA TRP A 423 -12.41 -10.52 -1.48
C TRP A 423 -13.90 -10.17 -1.54
N PHE A 424 -14.22 -8.87 -1.70
CA PHE A 424 -15.62 -8.42 -1.72
C PHE A 424 -16.35 -8.90 -2.98
N LEU A 425 -15.69 -8.92 -4.13
CA LEU A 425 -16.21 -9.50 -5.37
C LEU A 425 -16.46 -11.02 -5.22
N PHE A 426 -15.54 -11.74 -4.57
CA PHE A 426 -15.73 -13.17 -4.30
C PHE A 426 -16.84 -13.40 -3.28
N ALA A 427 -16.92 -12.59 -2.22
CA ALA A 427 -18.02 -12.69 -1.25
C ALA A 427 -19.39 -12.55 -1.91
N GLN A 428 -19.55 -11.60 -2.84
CA GLN A 428 -20.79 -11.46 -3.61
C GLN A 428 -21.13 -12.70 -4.43
N LYS A 429 -20.14 -13.33 -5.06
CA LYS A 429 -20.39 -14.56 -5.85
C LYS A 429 -20.75 -15.75 -4.97
N PHE A 430 -20.16 -15.87 -3.77
CA PHE A 430 -20.42 -16.97 -2.85
C PHE A 430 -21.71 -16.80 -2.04
N PHE A 431 -22.13 -15.57 -1.77
CA PHE A 431 -23.26 -15.24 -0.90
C PHE A 431 -24.35 -14.46 -1.66
N SER A 432 -24.73 -14.96 -2.85
CA SER A 432 -25.71 -14.31 -3.72
C SER A 432 -27.06 -14.04 -3.06
N ASP A 433 -27.48 -14.89 -2.11
CA ASP A 433 -28.80 -14.82 -1.51
C ASP A 433 -28.96 -13.76 -0.41
N ILE A 434 -27.84 -13.20 0.06
CA ILE A 434 -27.80 -12.21 1.15
C ILE A 434 -27.24 -10.85 0.70
N GLN A 435 -27.24 -10.59 -0.60
CA GLN A 435 -26.74 -9.35 -1.18
C GLN A 435 -27.85 -8.42 -1.64
N LEU A 436 -27.59 -7.13 -1.58
CA LEU A 436 -28.42 -6.09 -2.18
C LEU A 436 -27.61 -5.22 -3.13
N GLU A 437 -28.05 -5.12 -4.37
CA GLU A 437 -27.55 -4.15 -5.32
C GLU A 437 -28.45 -2.91 -5.33
N LEU A 438 -27.88 -1.74 -4.98
CA LEU A 438 -28.57 -0.46 -5.10
C LEU A 438 -28.31 0.13 -6.49
N LYS A 439 -29.36 0.16 -7.33
CA LYS A 439 -29.26 0.57 -8.74
C LYS A 439 -29.61 2.04 -8.96
N HIS A 440 -30.55 2.59 -8.18
CA HIS A 440 -31.04 3.94 -8.41
C HIS A 440 -30.04 5.00 -7.92
N ILE A 441 -29.70 5.96 -8.81
CA ILE A 441 -28.75 7.04 -8.50
C ILE A 441 -29.52 8.28 -8.06
N TYR A 442 -29.30 8.72 -6.82
CA TYR A 442 -29.94 9.90 -6.22
C TYR A 442 -29.09 11.18 -6.31
N ARG A 443 -27.76 11.03 -6.53
CA ARG A 443 -26.80 12.15 -6.47
C ARG A 443 -27.00 13.18 -7.57
N THR A 444 -27.50 12.78 -8.73
CA THR A 444 -27.74 13.70 -9.87
C THR A 444 -29.01 13.35 -10.61
N LYS A 445 -29.71 14.39 -11.08
CA LYS A 445 -30.86 14.28 -11.98
C LYS A 445 -30.46 14.47 -13.45
N SER A 446 -29.20 14.79 -13.75
CA SER A 446 -28.71 14.99 -15.11
C SER A 446 -28.50 13.63 -15.79
N GLU A 447 -29.34 13.31 -16.76
CA GLU A 447 -29.22 12.10 -17.58
C GLU A 447 -27.86 12.02 -18.30
N LYS A 448 -27.34 13.16 -18.79
CA LYS A 448 -26.03 13.23 -19.43
C LYS A 448 -24.90 12.81 -18.49
N LEU A 449 -24.98 13.24 -17.23
CA LEU A 449 -23.96 12.89 -16.23
C LEU A 449 -24.10 11.43 -15.79
N GLN A 450 -25.32 10.91 -15.67
CA GLN A 450 -25.57 9.50 -15.38
C GLN A 450 -25.01 8.60 -16.49
N LEU A 451 -25.26 8.95 -17.75
CA LEU A 451 -24.73 8.22 -18.90
C LEU A 451 -23.20 8.26 -18.96
N LEU A 452 -22.58 9.40 -18.65
CA LEU A 452 -21.13 9.50 -18.55
C LEU A 452 -20.58 8.59 -17.46
N TRP A 453 -21.18 8.57 -16.27
CA TRP A 453 -20.77 7.70 -15.17
C TRP A 453 -20.90 6.21 -15.52
N GLU A 454 -21.96 5.83 -16.23
CA GLU A 454 -22.13 4.46 -16.72
C GLU A 454 -21.03 4.07 -17.69
N ARG A 455 -20.70 4.93 -18.67
CA ARG A 455 -19.60 4.69 -19.61
C ARG A 455 -18.24 4.59 -18.92
N VAL A 456 -17.97 5.46 -17.94
CA VAL A 456 -16.75 5.36 -17.12
C VAL A 456 -16.72 4.03 -16.34
N ARG A 457 -17.85 3.62 -15.78
CA ARG A 457 -17.99 2.39 -15.00
C ARG A 457 -17.76 1.12 -15.82
N THR A 458 -18.23 1.14 -17.07
CA THR A 458 -18.09 0.01 -18.01
C THR A 458 -16.82 0.09 -18.86
N LEU A 459 -15.99 1.11 -18.66
CA LEU A 459 -14.80 1.40 -19.49
C LEU A 459 -15.12 1.46 -20.99
N ASP A 460 -16.28 2.06 -21.34
CA ASP A 460 -16.75 2.18 -22.70
C ASP A 460 -15.79 3.08 -23.53
N GLU A 461 -15.37 2.61 -24.70
CA GLU A 461 -14.45 3.35 -25.58
C GLU A 461 -15.02 4.71 -26.04
N SER A 462 -16.35 4.85 -26.09
CA SER A 462 -17.03 6.10 -26.44
C SER A 462 -17.06 7.14 -25.30
N MET A 463 -16.42 6.89 -24.17
CA MET A 463 -16.38 7.81 -23.02
C MET A 463 -15.79 9.17 -23.38
N LEU A 464 -14.69 9.21 -24.16
CA LEU A 464 -14.04 10.45 -24.57
C LEU A 464 -14.94 11.31 -25.48
N GLU A 465 -15.66 10.67 -26.40
CA GLU A 465 -16.66 11.36 -27.22
C GLU A 465 -17.80 11.96 -26.38
N ALA A 466 -18.21 11.26 -25.31
CA ALA A 466 -19.25 11.76 -24.43
C ALA A 466 -18.78 12.99 -23.62
N ILE A 467 -17.52 13.00 -23.19
CA ILE A 467 -16.90 14.14 -22.51
C ILE A 467 -16.90 15.36 -23.43
N GLU A 468 -16.50 15.18 -24.69
CA GLU A 468 -16.45 16.25 -25.69
C GLU A 468 -17.87 16.76 -26.07
N LYS A 469 -18.78 15.86 -26.44
CA LYS A 469 -20.17 16.21 -26.82
C LYS A 469 -20.96 16.87 -25.68
N ASN A 470 -20.64 16.57 -24.44
CA ASN A 470 -21.30 17.18 -23.29
C ASN A 470 -20.65 18.48 -22.81
N ASN A 471 -19.61 18.99 -23.50
CA ASN A 471 -18.78 20.11 -23.05
C ASN A 471 -18.28 19.93 -21.60
N SER A 472 -17.89 18.69 -21.25
CA SER A 472 -17.40 18.33 -19.92
C SER A 472 -15.87 18.47 -19.80
N SER A 473 -15.22 19.10 -20.76
CA SER A 473 -13.80 19.44 -20.76
C SER A 473 -13.61 20.93 -21.04
N GLU A 474 -12.69 21.55 -20.33
CA GLU A 474 -12.36 22.97 -20.49
C GLU A 474 -10.85 23.18 -20.32
N ASN A 475 -10.31 24.20 -21.00
CA ASN A 475 -8.92 24.59 -20.81
C ASN A 475 -8.77 25.26 -19.45
N ILE A 476 -7.74 24.89 -18.68
CA ILE A 476 -7.46 25.48 -17.36
C ILE A 476 -7.26 27.01 -17.40
N GLN A 477 -6.86 27.56 -18.54
CA GLN A 477 -6.74 29.02 -18.75
C GLN A 477 -8.08 29.74 -18.67
N ASN A 478 -9.19 29.04 -18.92
CA ASN A 478 -10.54 29.56 -18.82
C ASN A 478 -11.18 29.36 -17.45
N PHE A 479 -10.38 29.00 -16.45
CA PHE A 479 -10.88 28.71 -15.09
C PHE A 479 -11.62 29.93 -14.52
N ASN A 480 -12.83 29.72 -14.03
CA ASN A 480 -13.67 30.78 -13.48
C ASN A 480 -13.46 30.93 -11.97
N PHE A 481 -12.69 31.93 -11.55
CA PHE A 481 -12.41 32.26 -10.14
C PHE A 481 -13.59 32.89 -9.38
N SER A 482 -14.66 33.28 -10.07
CA SER A 482 -15.83 33.90 -9.41
C SER A 482 -16.77 32.89 -8.75
N ARG A 483 -16.54 31.60 -8.93
CA ARG A 483 -17.34 30.53 -8.30
C ARG A 483 -16.99 30.39 -6.83
N SER A 484 -17.98 30.00 -6.02
CA SER A 484 -17.80 29.79 -4.59
C SER A 484 -16.79 28.65 -4.33
N VAL A 485 -15.87 28.86 -3.39
CA VAL A 485 -14.87 27.86 -2.96
C VAL A 485 -15.49 26.54 -2.52
N ASN A 486 -16.77 26.54 -2.11
CA ASN A 486 -17.49 25.35 -1.66
C ASN A 486 -18.11 24.53 -2.80
N ASP A 487 -18.13 25.06 -4.03
CA ASP A 487 -18.87 24.44 -5.13
C ASP A 487 -17.96 23.64 -6.07
N GLU A 488 -16.64 23.82 -6.01
CA GLU A 488 -15.70 23.17 -6.92
C GLU A 488 -14.51 22.57 -6.18
N ILE A 489 -14.07 21.39 -6.65
CA ILE A 489 -12.85 20.73 -6.18
C ILE A 489 -12.06 20.25 -7.39
N ILE A 490 -10.76 20.54 -7.41
CA ILE A 490 -9.86 20.09 -8.45
C ILE A 490 -9.10 18.86 -7.94
N LEU A 491 -9.25 17.74 -8.65
CA LEU A 491 -8.57 16.50 -8.35
C LEU A 491 -7.36 16.34 -9.28
N CYS A 492 -6.17 16.15 -8.69
CA CYS A 492 -4.93 15.88 -9.40
C CYS A 492 -4.42 14.49 -9.04
N LEU A 493 -3.95 13.73 -10.05
CA LEU A 493 -3.44 12.38 -9.84
C LEU A 493 -2.07 12.34 -9.13
N ASN A 494 -1.26 13.40 -9.29
CA ASN A 494 0.11 13.47 -8.78
C ASN A 494 0.36 14.79 -8.06
N TYR A 495 1.39 14.82 -7.19
CA TYR A 495 1.87 16.06 -6.57
C TYR A 495 2.72 16.89 -7.54
N GLY A 496 3.57 16.26 -8.36
CA GLY A 496 4.48 16.91 -9.30
C GLY A 496 3.99 16.80 -10.76
N GLY A 497 4.68 17.50 -11.67
CA GLY A 497 4.35 17.54 -13.09
C GLY A 497 3.37 18.65 -13.47
N ILE A 498 3.11 18.80 -14.78
CA ILE A 498 2.32 19.92 -15.33
C ILE A 498 0.91 19.95 -14.73
N TYR A 499 0.27 18.79 -14.57
CA TYR A 499 -1.09 18.65 -14.02
C TYR A 499 -1.08 18.19 -12.56
N GLY A 500 0.06 18.30 -11.87
CA GLY A 500 0.18 17.94 -10.45
C GLY A 500 -0.33 19.05 -9.53
N VAL A 501 -0.70 18.65 -8.30
CA VAL A 501 -1.26 19.55 -7.26
C VAL A 501 -0.42 20.82 -7.08
N ASN A 502 0.92 20.67 -7.03
CA ASN A 502 1.81 21.81 -6.81
C ASN A 502 1.75 22.84 -7.93
N ASN A 503 1.72 22.37 -9.19
CA ASN A 503 1.69 23.27 -10.35
C ASN A 503 0.29 23.88 -10.55
N ILE A 504 -0.76 23.10 -10.35
CA ILE A 504 -2.14 23.61 -10.40
C ILE A 504 -2.37 24.66 -9.32
N ASN A 505 -1.94 24.40 -8.08
CA ASN A 505 -2.05 25.37 -7.00
C ASN A 505 -1.29 26.67 -7.32
N LYS A 506 -0.08 26.56 -7.86
CA LYS A 506 0.69 27.72 -8.29
C LYS A 506 -0.04 28.52 -9.38
N PHE A 507 -0.56 27.83 -10.40
CA PHE A 507 -1.34 28.47 -11.44
C PHE A 507 -2.57 29.19 -10.88
N LEU A 508 -3.33 28.55 -9.99
CA LEU A 508 -4.51 29.16 -9.37
C LEU A 508 -4.15 30.37 -8.50
N GLN A 509 -3.05 30.31 -7.74
CA GLN A 509 -2.58 31.42 -6.92
C GLN A 509 -2.11 32.63 -7.77
N GLU A 510 -1.39 32.37 -8.87
CA GLU A 510 -0.86 33.41 -9.76
C GLU A 510 -1.96 34.09 -10.58
N ASN A 511 -3.05 33.40 -10.90
CA ASN A 511 -4.14 33.90 -11.75
C ASN A 511 -5.39 34.30 -10.96
N ASN A 512 -5.43 34.11 -9.63
CA ASN A 512 -6.56 34.52 -8.81
C ASN A 512 -6.59 36.05 -8.71
N PRO A 513 -7.67 36.73 -9.13
CA PRO A 513 -7.78 38.19 -9.07
C PRO A 513 -8.06 38.73 -7.65
N HIS A 514 -8.28 37.86 -6.68
CA HIS A 514 -8.56 38.14 -5.27
C HIS A 514 -7.38 37.65 -4.41
#